data_f3d2c06a7edfec2ac482755adf8dd326
#
_entry.id   f3d2c06a7edfec2ac482755adf8dd326
#
_cell.length_a   1.000
_cell.length_b   1.000
_cell.length_c   1.000
_cell.angle_alpha   90.00
_cell.angle_beta   90.00
_cell.angle_gamma   90.00
#
_symmetry.space_group_name_H-M   'P 1'
#
loop_
_entity.id
_entity.type
_entity.pdbx_description
1 polymer ?
#
loop_
_entity_poly.entity_id
_entity_poly.type
_entity_poly.pdbx_seq_one_letter_code
_entity_poly.pdbx_strand_id
1 'polypeptide(L)'
;DSKDGLKILPGVPGQKVDVDATFAGMPSQWEDFNALTVPIVLKKTEPVVDEEQLKVMGELGAFTTWYNTGEVDRSHNLTLAARAINSTAIPPGEEFSFNRTVGERSYARGYRDALIINNGLFEPGLGGGICQVSSTIYNAALLAGMEITERHNHALAVAYVPLSRDATVTYGIQDFK
;
A
#
# COMPACT_ATOMS: atom_id res chain seq x y z
N ASP A 1 -11.31 -13.67 -17.90
CA ASP A 1 -9.86 -13.76 -18.04
C ASP A 1 -9.40 -12.62 -18.92
N SER A 2 -8.56 -11.72 -18.39
CA SER A 2 -7.92 -10.68 -19.20
C SER A 2 -6.89 -11.33 -20.14
N LYS A 3 -6.60 -10.67 -21.26
CA LYS A 3 -5.59 -11.13 -22.23
C LYS A 3 -4.20 -11.28 -21.62
N ASP A 4 -3.95 -10.68 -20.45
CA ASP A 4 -2.66 -10.60 -19.77
C ASP A 4 -2.55 -11.56 -18.56
N GLY A 5 -3.42 -12.56 -18.44
CA GLY A 5 -3.37 -13.56 -17.38
C GLY A 5 -3.84 -13.05 -16.01
N LEU A 6 -4.37 -11.84 -15.92
CA LEU A 6 -4.95 -11.31 -14.69
C LEU A 6 -6.28 -12.01 -14.40
N LYS A 7 -6.44 -12.53 -13.20
CA LYS A 7 -7.70 -13.11 -12.74
C LYS A 7 -8.53 -12.02 -12.04
N ILE A 8 -9.62 -11.63 -12.67
CA ILE A 8 -10.58 -10.73 -12.06
C ILE A 8 -11.45 -11.53 -11.10
N LEU A 9 -11.51 -11.08 -9.85
CA LEU A 9 -12.39 -11.63 -8.83
C LEU A 9 -13.59 -10.70 -8.67
N PRO A 10 -14.80 -11.25 -8.45
CA PRO A 10 -15.98 -10.42 -8.15
C PRO A 10 -15.72 -9.51 -6.95
N GLY A 11 -16.14 -8.26 -7.05
CA GLY A 11 -16.08 -7.33 -5.93
C GLY A 11 -16.95 -7.81 -4.78
N VAL A 12 -16.42 -7.71 -3.55
CA VAL A 12 -17.19 -8.01 -2.35
C VAL A 12 -17.63 -6.68 -1.74
N PRO A 13 -18.95 -6.43 -1.64
CA PRO A 13 -19.45 -5.23 -0.97
C PRO A 13 -18.99 -5.18 0.48
N GLY A 14 -18.53 -4.01 0.90
CA GLY A 14 -18.18 -3.74 2.28
C GLY A 14 -19.38 -3.24 3.09
N GLN A 15 -19.13 -2.98 4.37
CA GLN A 15 -20.08 -2.31 5.27
C GLN A 15 -19.35 -1.20 6.02
N LYS A 16 -20.01 -0.06 6.19
CA LYS A 16 -19.53 1.00 7.06
C LYS A 16 -20.63 1.48 7.98
N VAL A 17 -20.26 2.04 9.13
CA VAL A 17 -21.21 2.64 10.05
C VAL A 17 -21.89 3.82 9.37
N ASP A 18 -23.21 3.84 9.38
CA ASP A 18 -24.00 5.03 9.06
C ASP A 18 -24.09 5.88 10.32
N VAL A 19 -23.21 6.88 10.40
CA VAL A 19 -23.07 7.73 11.59
C VAL A 19 -24.37 8.49 11.82
N ASP A 20 -24.93 9.09 10.78
CA ASP A 20 -26.15 9.91 10.89
C ASP A 20 -27.36 9.06 11.31
N ALA A 21 -27.55 7.90 10.68
CA ALA A 21 -28.64 7.00 11.05
C ALA A 21 -28.43 6.40 12.46
N THR A 22 -27.19 6.13 12.85
CA THR A 22 -26.87 5.67 14.21
C THR A 22 -27.19 6.75 15.24
N PHE A 23 -26.79 8.01 15.00
CA PHE A 23 -27.10 9.13 15.88
C PHE A 23 -28.61 9.44 15.93
N ALA A 24 -29.30 9.36 14.79
CA ALA A 24 -30.75 9.57 14.74
C ALA A 24 -31.53 8.52 15.55
N GLY A 25 -30.96 7.34 15.74
CA GLY A 25 -31.53 6.27 16.59
C GLY A 25 -31.24 6.41 18.09
N MET A 26 -30.47 7.42 18.50
CA MET A 26 -30.14 7.63 19.90
C MET A 26 -31.32 8.24 20.68
N PRO A 27 -31.53 7.85 21.96
CA PRO A 27 -32.51 8.49 22.81
C PRO A 27 -32.21 9.97 23.00
N SER A 28 -33.23 10.81 22.98
CA SER A 28 -33.08 12.26 23.21
C SER A 28 -32.82 12.62 24.68
N GLN A 29 -33.08 11.68 25.61
CA GLN A 29 -32.84 11.82 27.06
C GLN A 29 -32.12 10.56 27.58
N TRP A 30 -31.14 10.74 28.44
CA TRP A 30 -30.27 9.71 28.98
C TRP A 30 -30.54 9.59 30.48
N GLU A 31 -31.36 8.60 30.89
CA GLU A 31 -31.71 8.38 32.31
C GLU A 31 -30.66 7.54 33.03
N ASP A 32 -29.93 6.66 32.36
CA ASP A 32 -28.86 5.85 32.95
C ASP A 32 -27.71 5.61 31.95
N PHE A 33 -26.55 6.21 32.20
CA PHE A 33 -25.37 6.06 31.39
C PHE A 33 -24.70 4.67 31.50
N ASN A 34 -25.02 3.87 32.51
CA ASN A 34 -24.38 2.58 32.75
C ASN A 34 -25.02 1.43 31.97
N ALA A 35 -26.19 1.62 31.40
CA ALA A 35 -26.96 0.59 30.71
C ALA A 35 -27.26 0.92 29.25
N LEU A 36 -26.57 1.92 28.66
CA LEU A 36 -26.84 2.34 27.29
C LEU A 36 -26.28 1.37 26.24
N THR A 37 -27.17 0.77 25.48
CA THR A 37 -26.87 0.06 24.27
C THR A 37 -27.37 0.87 23.07
N VAL A 38 -26.45 1.36 22.24
CA VAL A 38 -26.80 2.06 20.99
C VAL A 38 -26.64 1.08 19.84
N PRO A 39 -27.72 0.76 19.11
CA PRO A 39 -27.61 -0.08 17.93
C PRO A 39 -26.87 0.68 16.82
N ILE A 40 -25.75 0.11 16.35
CA ILE A 40 -25.01 0.66 15.23
C ILE A 40 -25.75 0.33 13.95
N VAL A 41 -26.07 1.35 13.15
CA VAL A 41 -26.64 1.20 11.82
C VAL A 41 -25.51 1.07 10.80
N LEU A 42 -25.53 -0.02 10.02
CA LEU A 42 -24.57 -0.27 8.97
C LEU A 42 -25.18 0.04 7.60
N LYS A 43 -24.41 0.68 6.73
CA LYS A 43 -24.75 0.83 5.32
C LYS A 43 -23.74 0.08 4.43
N LYS A 44 -24.29 -0.51 3.37
CA LYS A 44 -23.51 -1.20 2.35
C LYS A 44 -22.61 -0.20 1.61
N THR A 45 -21.39 -0.61 1.28
CA THR A 45 -20.49 0.12 0.41
C THR A 45 -20.15 -0.75 -0.78
N GLU A 46 -20.23 -0.18 -1.97
CA GLU A 46 -19.81 -0.88 -3.18
C GLU A 46 -18.29 -0.72 -3.37
N PRO A 47 -17.63 -1.66 -4.08
CA PRO A 47 -16.24 -1.53 -4.47
C PRO A 47 -16.00 -0.23 -5.27
N VAL A 48 -14.84 0.39 -5.06
CA VAL A 48 -14.45 1.64 -5.77
C VAL A 48 -14.27 1.39 -7.28
N VAL A 49 -13.82 0.19 -7.64
CA VAL A 49 -13.67 -0.26 -9.03
C VAL A 49 -14.52 -1.52 -9.20
N ASP A 50 -15.39 -1.52 -10.18
CA ASP A 50 -16.24 -2.67 -10.49
C ASP A 50 -15.58 -3.65 -11.47
N GLU A 51 -16.22 -4.81 -11.63
CA GLU A 51 -15.72 -5.88 -12.50
C GLU A 51 -15.68 -5.47 -13.98
N GLU A 52 -16.62 -4.66 -14.44
CA GLU A 52 -16.68 -4.20 -15.83
C GLU A 52 -15.55 -3.23 -16.15
N GLN A 53 -15.22 -2.35 -15.20
CA GLN A 53 -14.07 -1.46 -15.30
C GLN A 53 -12.77 -2.27 -15.35
N LEU A 54 -12.63 -3.31 -14.52
CA LEU A 54 -11.45 -4.17 -14.53
C LEU A 54 -11.29 -4.97 -15.83
N LYS A 55 -12.37 -5.37 -16.48
CA LYS A 55 -12.32 -6.12 -17.75
C LYS A 55 -11.73 -5.34 -18.92
N VAL A 56 -11.84 -4.02 -18.88
CA VAL A 56 -11.31 -3.13 -19.92
C VAL A 56 -9.94 -2.55 -19.62
N MET A 57 -9.42 -2.79 -18.40
CA MET A 57 -8.06 -2.40 -18.02
C MET A 57 -7.02 -3.28 -18.75
N GLY A 58 -5.95 -2.64 -19.22
CA GLY A 58 -4.77 -3.29 -19.77
C GLY A 58 -3.52 -2.94 -18.97
N GLU A 59 -2.41 -3.63 -19.24
CA GLU A 59 -1.11 -3.28 -18.69
C GLU A 59 -0.64 -1.93 -19.27
N LEU A 60 -0.37 -0.96 -18.41
CA LEU A 60 0.17 0.35 -18.78
C LEU A 60 1.68 0.40 -18.63
N GLY A 61 2.23 -0.34 -17.69
CA GLY A 61 3.67 -0.42 -17.46
C GLY A 61 4.02 -1.52 -16.48
N ALA A 62 5.15 -2.17 -16.73
CA ALA A 62 5.69 -3.22 -15.88
C ALA A 62 7.18 -3.00 -15.64
N PHE A 63 7.65 -3.34 -14.45
CA PHE A 63 9.06 -3.31 -14.11
C PHE A 63 9.39 -4.42 -13.11
N THR A 64 10.56 -5.04 -13.27
CA THR A 64 10.98 -6.16 -12.44
C THR A 64 12.35 -5.89 -11.83
N THR A 65 12.48 -6.18 -10.54
CA THR A 65 13.77 -6.20 -9.85
C THR A 65 14.01 -7.58 -9.24
N TRP A 66 15.29 -7.94 -9.09
CA TRP A 66 15.70 -9.24 -8.57
C TRP A 66 16.32 -9.10 -7.20
N TYR A 67 16.10 -10.08 -6.35
CA TYR A 67 16.67 -10.15 -5.00
C TYR A 67 17.12 -11.58 -4.66
N ASN A 68 18.01 -11.69 -3.68
CA ASN A 68 18.50 -12.97 -3.21
C ASN A 68 17.51 -13.57 -2.20
N THR A 69 16.88 -14.67 -2.56
CA THR A 69 15.91 -15.37 -1.67
C THR A 69 16.59 -16.04 -0.46
N GLY A 70 17.91 -16.22 -0.48
CA GLY A 70 18.68 -16.67 0.68
C GLY A 70 18.73 -15.66 1.82
N GLU A 71 18.46 -14.38 1.54
CA GLU A 71 18.28 -13.34 2.56
C GLU A 71 16.84 -13.41 3.11
N VAL A 72 16.59 -14.37 4.01
CA VAL A 72 15.24 -14.77 4.43
C VAL A 72 14.42 -13.63 4.99
N ASP A 73 14.97 -12.84 5.93
CA ASP A 73 14.24 -11.76 6.59
C ASP A 73 13.99 -10.58 5.65
N ARG A 74 14.96 -10.29 4.78
CA ARG A 74 14.80 -9.30 3.71
C ARG A 74 13.72 -9.72 2.72
N SER A 75 13.75 -10.96 2.27
CA SER A 75 12.75 -11.54 1.36
C SER A 75 11.34 -11.52 1.96
N HIS A 76 11.24 -11.78 3.26
CA HIS A 76 9.99 -11.68 4.01
C HIS A 76 9.45 -10.25 4.00
N ASN A 77 10.30 -9.24 4.28
CA ASN A 77 9.91 -7.83 4.26
C ASN A 77 9.43 -7.37 2.88
N LEU A 78 10.15 -7.76 1.81
CA LEU A 78 9.72 -7.48 0.43
C LEU A 78 8.33 -8.07 0.15
N THR A 79 8.11 -9.32 0.57
CA THR A 79 6.84 -10.02 0.36
C THR A 79 5.70 -9.33 1.10
N LEU A 80 5.91 -8.89 2.35
CA LEU A 80 4.89 -8.16 3.12
C LEU A 80 4.51 -6.85 2.44
N ALA A 81 5.50 -6.05 2.04
CA ALA A 81 5.26 -4.78 1.36
C ALA A 81 4.55 -4.98 0.02
N ALA A 82 5.00 -5.94 -0.79
CA ALA A 82 4.37 -6.25 -2.07
C ALA A 82 2.92 -6.71 -1.92
N ARG A 83 2.63 -7.55 -0.92
CA ARG A 83 1.25 -7.98 -0.61
C ARG A 83 0.35 -6.81 -0.18
N ALA A 84 0.87 -5.87 0.59
CA ALA A 84 0.09 -4.70 1.02
C ALA A 84 -0.32 -3.81 -0.15
N ILE A 85 0.47 -3.79 -1.22
CA ILE A 85 0.23 -2.97 -2.41
C ILE A 85 -0.61 -3.72 -3.46
N ASN A 86 -0.52 -5.04 -3.44
CA ASN A 86 -1.20 -5.86 -4.46
C ASN A 86 -2.69 -5.54 -4.54
N SER A 87 -3.19 -5.37 -5.74
CA SER A 87 -4.58 -5.03 -6.03
C SER A 87 -5.04 -3.66 -5.50
N THR A 88 -4.12 -2.75 -5.18
CA THR A 88 -4.49 -1.37 -4.84
C THR A 88 -5.06 -0.69 -6.08
N ALA A 89 -6.31 -0.23 -5.99
CA ALA A 89 -6.95 0.58 -7.01
C ALA A 89 -6.68 2.07 -6.73
N ILE A 90 -6.30 2.80 -7.76
CA ILE A 90 -6.12 4.25 -7.73
C ILE A 90 -7.16 4.84 -8.67
N PRO A 91 -8.23 5.47 -8.15
CA PRO A 91 -9.23 6.13 -8.98
C PRO A 91 -8.62 7.28 -9.79
N PRO A 92 -9.23 7.65 -10.92
CA PRO A 92 -8.77 8.80 -11.71
C PRO A 92 -8.69 10.08 -10.87
N GLY A 93 -7.55 10.75 -10.92
CA GLY A 93 -7.29 11.99 -10.16
C GLY A 93 -6.88 11.78 -8.70
N GLU A 94 -6.82 10.54 -8.23
CA GLU A 94 -6.36 10.24 -6.87
C GLU A 94 -4.86 9.95 -6.82
N GLU A 95 -4.25 10.23 -5.67
CA GLU A 95 -2.83 10.02 -5.41
C GLU A 95 -2.59 8.71 -4.65
N PHE A 96 -1.71 7.87 -5.17
CA PHE A 96 -1.14 6.74 -4.43
C PHE A 96 -0.06 7.25 -3.45
N SER A 97 -0.03 6.68 -2.26
CA SER A 97 1.05 6.89 -1.28
C SER A 97 1.56 5.53 -0.82
N PHE A 98 2.84 5.28 -1.03
CA PHE A 98 3.48 4.03 -0.61
C PHE A 98 3.38 3.86 0.91
N ASN A 99 3.70 4.91 1.67
CA ASN A 99 3.66 4.85 3.12
C ASN A 99 2.25 4.65 3.68
N ARG A 100 1.25 5.28 3.09
CA ARG A 100 -0.15 5.09 3.49
C ARG A 100 -0.63 3.66 3.20
N THR A 101 -0.26 3.11 2.06
CA THR A 101 -0.69 1.76 1.61
C THR A 101 0.03 0.66 2.39
N VAL A 102 1.34 0.73 2.50
CA VAL A 102 2.16 -0.27 3.21
C VAL A 102 2.07 -0.10 4.73
N GLY A 103 1.91 1.13 5.19
CA GLY A 103 1.83 1.49 6.60
C GLY A 103 3.18 1.46 7.31
N GLU A 104 3.16 1.67 8.63
CA GLU A 104 4.34 1.65 9.48
C GLU A 104 5.04 0.28 9.47
N ARG A 105 6.36 0.29 9.43
CA ARG A 105 7.20 -0.92 9.53
C ARG A 105 7.46 -1.16 11.00
N SER A 106 6.77 -2.16 11.58
CA SER A 106 6.92 -2.54 12.98
C SER A 106 7.00 -4.06 13.13
N TYR A 107 7.60 -4.52 14.23
CA TYR A 107 7.62 -5.95 14.56
C TYR A 107 6.20 -6.50 14.74
N ALA A 108 5.29 -5.72 15.31
CA ALA A 108 3.89 -6.10 15.49
C ALA A 108 3.17 -6.37 14.14
N ARG A 109 3.62 -5.72 13.07
CA ARG A 109 3.13 -5.96 11.71
C ARG A 109 3.92 -7.03 10.95
N GLY A 110 4.83 -7.73 11.63
CA GLY A 110 5.59 -8.85 11.09
C GLY A 110 6.87 -8.46 10.34
N TYR A 111 7.28 -7.19 10.32
CA TYR A 111 8.54 -6.80 9.73
C TYR A 111 9.73 -7.27 10.56
N ARG A 112 10.85 -7.52 9.91
CA ARG A 112 12.07 -8.07 10.49
C ARG A 112 13.27 -7.19 10.20
N ASP A 113 14.31 -7.34 11.00
CA ASP A 113 15.59 -6.66 10.76
C ASP A 113 16.28 -7.27 9.54
N ALA A 114 16.74 -6.40 8.65
CA ALA A 114 17.58 -6.73 7.51
C ALA A 114 18.44 -5.52 7.18
N LEU A 115 19.40 -5.63 6.27
CA LEU A 115 20.26 -4.52 5.91
C LEU A 115 19.47 -3.33 5.36
N ILE A 116 19.69 -2.17 5.97
CA ILE A 116 19.20 -0.86 5.53
C ILE A 116 20.39 0.05 5.20
N ILE A 117 20.12 1.15 4.47
CA ILE A 117 21.06 2.25 4.28
C ILE A 117 20.65 3.37 5.24
N ASN A 118 21.50 3.67 6.21
CA ASN A 118 21.31 4.74 7.16
C ASN A 118 22.55 5.65 7.19
N ASN A 119 22.35 6.95 6.94
CA ASN A 119 23.44 7.93 6.87
C ASN A 119 24.64 7.50 5.97
N GLY A 120 24.33 6.82 4.85
CA GLY A 120 25.36 6.33 3.93
C GLY A 120 26.14 5.09 4.38
N LEU A 121 25.65 4.38 5.40
CA LEU A 121 26.22 3.11 5.88
C LEU A 121 25.18 2.00 5.81
N PHE A 122 25.66 0.77 5.60
CA PHE A 122 24.83 -0.42 5.70
C PHE A 122 24.82 -0.92 7.14
N GLU A 123 23.63 -1.02 7.73
CA GLU A 123 23.43 -1.54 9.08
C GLU A 123 22.14 -2.37 9.16
N PRO A 124 22.02 -3.29 10.14
CA PRO A 124 20.76 -3.97 10.41
C PRO A 124 19.68 -2.96 10.85
N GLY A 125 18.50 -3.08 10.28
CA GLY A 125 17.38 -2.23 10.67
C GLY A 125 16.05 -2.81 10.23
N LEU A 126 15.00 -2.40 10.93
CA LEU A 126 13.65 -2.91 10.73
C LEU A 126 13.12 -2.57 9.33
N GLY A 127 12.61 -3.57 8.63
CA GLY A 127 12.03 -3.38 7.31
C GLY A 127 13.06 -3.27 6.17
N GLY A 128 14.31 -3.69 6.38
CA GLY A 128 15.32 -3.71 5.32
C GLY A 128 14.81 -4.43 4.07
N GLY A 129 15.02 -3.82 2.91
CA GLY A 129 14.55 -4.29 1.60
C GLY A 129 13.35 -3.54 1.03
N ILE A 130 12.50 -2.91 1.82
CA ILE A 130 11.24 -2.29 1.38
C ILE A 130 11.44 -1.24 0.29
N CYS A 131 12.53 -0.47 0.32
CA CYS A 131 12.86 0.50 -0.72
C CYS A 131 13.09 -0.13 -2.10
N GLN A 132 13.34 -1.44 -2.19
CA GLN A 132 13.35 -2.13 -3.47
C GLN A 132 11.93 -2.26 -4.04
N VAL A 133 10.92 -2.47 -3.19
CA VAL A 133 9.51 -2.52 -3.63
C VAL A 133 9.06 -1.16 -4.13
N SER A 134 9.33 -0.07 -3.38
CA SER A 134 8.99 1.29 -3.83
C SER A 134 9.71 1.68 -5.12
N SER A 135 10.99 1.33 -5.26
CA SER A 135 11.74 1.57 -6.49
C SER A 135 11.20 0.77 -7.68
N THR A 136 10.72 -0.45 -7.45
CA THR A 136 10.12 -1.27 -8.51
C THR A 136 8.82 -0.62 -9.01
N ILE A 137 7.95 -0.18 -8.11
CA ILE A 137 6.70 0.51 -8.46
C ILE A 137 6.97 1.86 -9.12
N TYR A 138 7.92 2.63 -8.61
CA TYR A 138 8.34 3.90 -9.23
C TYR A 138 8.69 3.72 -10.70
N ASN A 139 9.48 2.71 -11.04
CA ASN A 139 9.83 2.43 -12.43
C ASN A 139 8.63 1.97 -13.27
N ALA A 140 7.73 1.17 -12.71
CA ALA A 140 6.50 0.77 -13.40
C ALA A 140 5.60 1.99 -13.66
N ALA A 141 5.44 2.90 -12.69
CA ALA A 141 4.69 4.14 -12.83
C ALA A 141 5.29 5.07 -13.90
N LEU A 142 6.63 5.21 -13.93
CA LEU A 142 7.32 5.98 -14.98
C LEU A 142 7.06 5.40 -16.38
N LEU A 143 7.11 4.06 -16.52
CA LEU A 143 6.84 3.40 -17.80
C LEU A 143 5.37 3.51 -18.21
N ALA A 144 4.48 3.59 -17.25
CA ALA A 144 3.05 3.82 -17.45
C ALA A 144 2.72 5.30 -17.77
N GLY A 145 3.70 6.22 -17.74
CA GLY A 145 3.48 7.65 -17.97
C GLY A 145 2.71 8.35 -16.85
N MET A 146 2.72 7.79 -15.65
CA MET A 146 2.06 8.40 -14.48
C MET A 146 2.87 9.58 -13.94
N GLU A 147 2.19 10.59 -13.44
CA GLU A 147 2.80 11.69 -12.73
C GLU A 147 3.37 11.20 -11.40
N ILE A 148 4.61 11.61 -11.09
CA ILE A 148 5.28 11.31 -9.83
C ILE A 148 5.29 12.59 -8.99
N THR A 149 4.50 12.63 -7.94
CA THR A 149 4.31 13.81 -7.09
C THR A 149 5.31 13.88 -5.95
N GLU A 150 5.83 12.74 -5.48
CA GLU A 150 6.89 12.67 -4.47
C GLU A 150 7.82 11.50 -4.73
N ARG A 151 9.12 11.76 -4.75
CA ARG A 151 10.17 10.74 -4.86
C ARG A 151 11.46 11.22 -4.20
N HIS A 152 12.11 10.36 -3.45
CA HIS A 152 13.41 10.60 -2.82
C HIS A 152 14.42 9.56 -3.31
N ASN A 153 15.68 9.95 -3.49
CA ASN A 153 16.76 9.03 -3.82
C ASN A 153 17.46 8.54 -2.56
N HIS A 154 18.10 7.37 -2.65
CA HIS A 154 19.00 6.91 -1.59
C HIS A 154 20.27 7.77 -1.53
N ALA A 155 20.89 7.81 -0.35
CA ALA A 155 22.20 8.44 -0.15
C ALA A 155 23.33 7.65 -0.84
N LEU A 156 23.13 6.36 -1.10
CA LEU A 156 24.05 5.49 -1.82
C LEU A 156 23.35 4.85 -3.02
N ALA A 157 24.10 4.58 -4.08
CA ALA A 157 23.59 3.83 -5.21
C ALA A 157 23.16 2.42 -4.79
N VAL A 158 21.97 2.02 -5.18
CA VAL A 158 21.41 0.68 -4.94
C VAL A 158 21.63 -0.19 -6.17
N ALA A 159 21.87 -1.48 -5.94
CA ALA A 159 22.26 -2.40 -7.03
C ALA A 159 21.07 -2.98 -7.82
N TYR A 160 19.85 -2.88 -7.31
CA TYR A 160 18.66 -3.53 -7.89
C TYR A 160 17.95 -2.69 -8.96
N VAL A 161 18.35 -1.43 -9.16
CA VAL A 161 17.87 -0.56 -10.26
C VAL A 161 19.03 0.25 -10.85
N PRO A 162 18.93 0.73 -12.09
CA PRO A 162 19.90 1.68 -12.66
C PRO A 162 19.99 2.96 -11.84
N LEU A 163 21.09 3.68 -11.96
CA LEU A 163 21.30 4.98 -11.31
C LEU A 163 20.14 5.94 -11.61
N SER A 164 19.73 6.70 -10.60
CA SER A 164 18.59 7.64 -10.64
C SER A 164 17.21 6.99 -10.83
N ARG A 165 17.11 5.67 -10.76
CA ARG A 165 15.85 4.91 -10.88
C ARG A 165 15.38 4.33 -9.55
N ASP A 166 15.94 4.77 -8.44
CA ASP A 166 15.55 4.37 -7.09
C ASP A 166 14.51 5.32 -6.50
N ALA A 167 13.73 4.81 -5.55
CA ALA A 167 12.81 5.58 -4.72
C ALA A 167 12.91 5.07 -3.28
N THR A 168 13.55 5.86 -2.40
CA THR A 168 13.63 5.53 -0.97
C THR A 168 12.39 5.99 -0.23
N VAL A 169 11.99 5.23 0.76
CA VAL A 169 10.84 5.53 1.61
C VAL A 169 11.19 5.33 3.08
N THR A 170 10.76 6.29 3.91
CA THR A 170 10.86 6.23 5.37
C THR A 170 9.51 6.66 5.94
N TYR A 171 8.89 5.81 6.75
CA TYR A 171 7.55 6.10 7.26
C TYR A 171 7.51 7.41 8.05
N GLY A 172 6.58 8.28 7.67
CA GLY A 172 6.41 9.60 8.28
C GLY A 172 7.43 10.67 7.88
N ILE A 173 8.42 10.35 7.01
CA ILE A 173 9.50 11.28 6.64
C ILE A 173 9.64 11.41 5.12
N GLN A 174 9.74 10.30 4.39
CA GLN A 174 9.93 10.25 2.95
C GLN A 174 8.94 9.27 2.35
N ASP A 175 8.21 9.70 1.34
CA ASP A 175 7.25 8.85 0.65
C ASP A 175 7.58 8.71 -0.84
N PHE A 176 6.88 7.79 -1.47
CA PHE A 176 6.76 7.68 -2.92
C PHE A 176 5.28 7.82 -3.27
N LYS A 177 4.98 8.79 -4.12
CA LYS A 177 3.62 9.11 -4.54
C LYS A 177 3.54 9.30 -6.04
#